data_baa50252518aafddc3ef4646d1f9042b
#
_entry.id   baa50252518aafddc3ef4646d1f9042b
#
_cell.length_a   1.000
_cell.length_b   1.000
_cell.length_c   1.000
_cell.angle_alpha   90.00
_cell.angle_beta   90.00
_cell.angle_gamma   90.00
#
_symmetry.space_group_name_H-M   'P 1'
#
loop_
_entity.id
_entity.type
_entity.pdbx_description
1 polymer ?
#
loop_
_entity_poly.entity_id
_entity_poly.type
_entity_poly.pdbx_seq_one_letter_code
_entity_poly.pdbx_strand_id
1 'polypeptide(L)'
;AGVPYLVKPEEAVTEIKADGVMVSAKQPEAFPMNLVSMTGNYDATTVPQGAYFIKDDMFYLADQTDKVSLKGFRAYINADSESPVAGVNRLLIDIDGAVTSVGEVLDNTAEDGGKMVDVFTLSGVKVKAGVKKAEALSGLECGIYIIGGKKVIK
;
A
#
# COMPACT_ATOMS: atom_id res chain seq x y z
N ALA A 1 -14.39 -23.27 0.49
CA ALA A 1 -13.61 -23.09 1.72
C ALA A 1 -12.18 -22.70 1.33
N GLY A 2 -11.49 -21.91 2.18
CA GLY A 2 -10.09 -21.54 1.96
C GLY A 2 -9.86 -20.32 1.06
N VAL A 3 -10.90 -19.68 0.54
CA VAL A 3 -10.78 -18.43 -0.21
C VAL A 3 -10.76 -17.26 0.77
N PRO A 4 -9.72 -16.42 0.78
CA PRO A 4 -9.67 -15.24 1.61
C PRO A 4 -10.53 -14.10 1.03
N TYR A 5 -11.09 -13.28 1.90
CA TYR A 5 -11.86 -12.09 1.55
C TYR A 5 -11.39 -10.89 2.34
N LEU A 6 -11.39 -9.73 1.70
CA LEU A 6 -11.24 -8.45 2.40
C LEU A 6 -12.64 -7.98 2.81
N VAL A 7 -12.82 -7.68 4.10
CA VAL A 7 -14.08 -7.23 4.67
C VAL A 7 -13.89 -5.86 5.30
N LYS A 8 -14.81 -4.95 5.02
CA LYS A 8 -14.92 -3.66 5.70
C LYS A 8 -16.23 -3.66 6.48
N PRO A 9 -16.20 -3.86 7.80
CA PRO A 9 -17.41 -3.79 8.60
C PRO A 9 -17.85 -2.34 8.78
N GLU A 10 -19.16 -2.09 8.80
CA GLU A 10 -19.73 -0.77 9.10
C GLU A 10 -19.62 -0.41 10.58
N GLU A 11 -19.61 -1.44 11.45
CA GLU A 11 -19.49 -1.30 12.89
C GLU A 11 -18.39 -2.22 13.44
N ALA A 12 -17.97 -2.00 14.68
CA ALA A 12 -16.97 -2.85 15.33
C ALA A 12 -17.47 -4.29 15.45
N VAL A 13 -16.77 -5.23 14.83
CA VAL A 13 -17.07 -6.66 14.88
C VAL A 13 -16.31 -7.29 16.04
N THR A 14 -17.03 -7.79 17.04
CA THR A 14 -16.45 -8.50 18.18
C THR A 14 -16.40 -10.01 17.98
N GLU A 15 -17.30 -10.56 17.15
CA GLU A 15 -17.40 -11.98 16.88
C GLU A 15 -17.94 -12.25 15.47
N ILE A 16 -17.41 -13.25 14.80
CA ILE A 16 -17.93 -13.78 13.55
C ILE A 16 -18.38 -15.20 13.80
N LYS A 17 -19.69 -15.49 13.61
CA LYS A 17 -20.27 -16.82 13.74
C LYS A 17 -20.67 -17.35 12.37
N ALA A 18 -20.44 -18.64 12.16
CA ALA A 18 -20.91 -19.35 10.99
C ALA A 18 -21.48 -20.70 11.44
N ASP A 19 -22.79 -20.79 11.46
CA ASP A 19 -23.48 -22.01 11.86
C ASP A 19 -23.68 -22.95 10.67
N GLY A 20 -23.61 -24.27 10.92
CA GLY A 20 -23.87 -25.28 9.90
C GLY A 20 -22.84 -25.39 8.80
N VAL A 21 -21.64 -24.80 8.96
CA VAL A 21 -20.56 -24.90 7.97
C VAL A 21 -19.70 -26.13 8.21
N MET A 22 -19.34 -26.81 7.12
CA MET A 22 -18.31 -27.87 7.16
C MET A 22 -16.92 -27.24 6.96
N VAL A 23 -16.07 -27.38 7.96
CA VAL A 23 -14.68 -26.93 7.88
C VAL A 23 -13.83 -27.99 7.20
N SER A 24 -13.14 -27.63 6.14
CA SER A 24 -12.17 -28.51 5.48
C SER A 24 -10.82 -28.43 6.16
N ALA A 25 -10.15 -29.57 6.32
CA ALA A 25 -8.76 -29.64 6.78
C ALA A 25 -7.75 -29.22 5.70
N LYS A 26 -8.21 -28.91 4.48
CA LYS A 26 -7.35 -28.45 3.38
C LYS A 26 -6.77 -27.09 3.72
N GLN A 27 -5.46 -26.93 3.55
CA GLN A 27 -4.79 -25.64 3.71
C GLN A 27 -5.31 -24.64 2.66
N PRO A 28 -5.38 -23.35 2.98
CA PRO A 28 -5.74 -22.32 2.01
C PRO A 28 -4.77 -22.31 0.84
N GLU A 29 -5.29 -22.16 -0.35
CA GLU A 29 -4.52 -21.97 -1.58
C GLU A 29 -4.51 -20.50 -1.97
N ALA A 30 -3.49 -20.10 -2.76
CA ALA A 30 -3.48 -18.75 -3.33
C ALA A 30 -4.67 -18.58 -4.27
N PHE A 31 -5.45 -17.52 -4.04
CA PHE A 31 -6.56 -17.15 -4.92
C PHE A 31 -6.07 -16.07 -5.90
N PRO A 32 -5.97 -16.40 -7.20
CA PRO A 32 -5.45 -15.48 -8.20
C PRO A 32 -6.48 -14.37 -8.53
N MET A 33 -6.00 -13.15 -8.64
CA MET A 33 -6.77 -11.97 -9.01
C MET A 33 -5.96 -11.12 -9.99
N ASN A 34 -5.96 -11.50 -11.28
CA ASN A 34 -5.18 -10.84 -12.32
C ASN A 34 -3.66 -10.80 -11.94
N LEU A 35 -3.09 -9.61 -11.74
CA LEU A 35 -1.66 -9.40 -11.42
C LEU A 35 -1.32 -9.51 -9.92
N VAL A 36 -2.25 -10.00 -9.11
CA VAL A 36 -2.05 -10.25 -7.68
C VAL A 36 -2.69 -11.57 -7.29
N SER A 37 -2.26 -12.13 -6.16
CA SER A 37 -2.93 -13.28 -5.56
C SER A 37 -3.05 -13.09 -4.05
N MET A 38 -4.15 -13.56 -3.47
CA MET A 38 -4.38 -13.52 -2.03
C MET A 38 -4.29 -14.93 -1.45
N THR A 39 -3.50 -15.09 -0.39
CA THR A 39 -3.32 -16.38 0.30
C THR A 39 -3.76 -16.24 1.75
N GLY A 40 -4.74 -17.05 2.14
CA GLY A 40 -5.19 -17.14 3.53
C GLY A 40 -4.27 -18.03 4.38
N ASN A 41 -4.43 -17.96 5.70
CA ASN A 41 -3.79 -18.88 6.63
C ASN A 41 -4.76 -19.26 7.77
N TYR A 42 -4.71 -20.51 8.20
CA TYR A 42 -5.45 -20.97 9.40
C TYR A 42 -4.61 -20.85 10.66
N ASP A 43 -3.33 -21.10 10.55
CA ASP A 43 -2.37 -21.04 11.65
C ASP A 43 -1.48 -19.79 11.53
N ALA A 44 -0.80 -19.44 12.61
CA ALA A 44 0.17 -18.35 12.58
C ALA A 44 1.27 -18.66 11.54
N THR A 45 1.57 -17.68 10.70
CA THR A 45 2.59 -17.81 9.65
C THR A 45 3.40 -16.54 9.51
N THR A 46 4.56 -16.64 8.87
CA THR A 46 5.37 -15.48 8.48
C THR A 46 4.98 -15.04 7.09
N VAL A 47 4.76 -13.75 6.89
CA VAL A 47 4.50 -13.19 5.56
C VAL A 47 5.74 -13.40 4.69
N PRO A 48 5.58 -13.96 3.48
CA PRO A 48 6.70 -14.07 2.54
C PRO A 48 7.28 -12.71 2.20
N GLN A 49 8.58 -12.66 2.02
CA GLN A 49 9.25 -11.46 1.54
C GLN A 49 8.67 -10.99 0.20
N GLY A 50 8.42 -9.70 0.04
CA GLY A 50 7.81 -9.13 -1.15
C GLY A 50 6.28 -9.24 -1.21
N ALA A 51 5.66 -9.92 -0.23
CA ALA A 51 4.21 -9.94 -0.10
C ALA A 51 3.71 -8.77 0.75
N TYR A 52 2.43 -8.45 0.60
CA TYR A 52 1.75 -7.38 1.32
C TYR A 52 0.89 -7.93 2.45
N PHE A 53 0.87 -7.23 3.56
CA PHE A 53 -0.01 -7.48 4.70
C PHE A 53 -0.74 -6.21 5.12
N ILE A 54 -1.87 -6.37 5.80
CA ILE A 54 -2.69 -5.25 6.26
C ILE A 54 -2.28 -4.87 7.69
N LYS A 55 -2.05 -3.58 7.88
CA LYS A 55 -1.84 -2.95 9.18
C LYS A 55 -2.34 -1.50 9.10
N ASP A 56 -3.05 -1.03 10.14
CA ASP A 56 -3.54 0.36 10.24
C ASP A 56 -4.27 0.83 8.97
N ASP A 57 -5.19 -0.01 8.45
CA ASP A 57 -5.99 0.21 7.23
C ASP A 57 -5.18 0.47 5.95
N MET A 58 -3.95 -0.02 5.91
CA MET A 58 -3.08 0.06 4.73
C MET A 58 -2.44 -1.29 4.44
N PHE A 59 -2.03 -1.49 3.18
CA PHE A 59 -1.14 -2.57 2.80
C PHE A 59 0.32 -2.13 2.97
N TYR A 60 1.11 -2.97 3.61
CA TYR A 60 2.55 -2.81 3.79
C TYR A 60 3.31 -3.93 3.10
N LEU A 61 4.38 -3.60 2.42
CA LEU A 61 5.30 -4.58 1.84
C LEU A 61 6.13 -5.21 2.97
N ALA A 62 6.18 -6.53 3.01
CA ALA A 62 7.09 -7.27 3.88
C ALA A 62 8.49 -7.25 3.25
N ASP A 63 9.39 -6.48 3.82
CA ASP A 63 10.77 -6.40 3.39
C ASP A 63 11.65 -7.50 4.04
N GLN A 64 12.95 -7.50 3.71
CA GLN A 64 13.88 -8.53 4.19
C GLN A 64 14.25 -8.39 5.67
N THR A 65 14.06 -7.20 6.24
CA THR A 65 14.62 -6.87 7.55
C THR A 65 13.69 -7.30 8.69
N ASP A 66 12.38 -7.24 8.47
CA ASP A 66 11.39 -7.53 9.49
C ASP A 66 10.57 -8.79 9.16
N LYS A 67 10.72 -9.83 9.99
CA LYS A 67 9.85 -11.01 9.93
C LYS A 67 8.46 -10.66 10.43
N VAL A 68 7.56 -10.36 9.50
CA VAL A 68 6.16 -10.08 9.84
C VAL A 68 5.42 -11.37 10.11
N SER A 69 4.93 -11.55 11.34
CA SER A 69 4.11 -12.70 11.71
C SER A 69 2.63 -12.34 11.63
N LEU A 70 1.86 -13.14 10.90
CA LEU A 70 0.40 -13.10 10.88
C LEU A 70 -0.17 -14.14 11.85
N LYS A 71 -1.19 -13.74 12.62
CA LYS A 71 -1.99 -14.69 13.40
C LYS A 71 -2.84 -15.56 12.46
N GLY A 72 -3.37 -16.65 12.96
CA GLY A 72 -4.33 -17.48 12.20
C GLY A 72 -5.55 -16.68 11.73
N PHE A 73 -6.19 -17.17 10.68
CA PHE A 73 -7.35 -16.56 10.01
C PHE A 73 -7.08 -15.14 9.50
N ARG A 74 -5.93 -14.98 8.85
CA ARG A 74 -5.52 -13.76 8.13
C ARG A 74 -5.17 -14.11 6.70
N ALA A 75 -4.75 -13.12 5.94
CA ALA A 75 -4.26 -13.30 4.58
C ALA A 75 -3.14 -12.32 4.26
N TYR A 76 -2.33 -12.68 3.28
CA TYR A 76 -1.36 -11.80 2.65
C TYR A 76 -1.57 -11.80 1.14
N ILE A 77 -1.06 -10.77 0.47
CA ILE A 77 -1.20 -10.59 -0.98
C ILE A 77 0.19 -10.65 -1.61
N ASN A 78 0.33 -11.45 -2.64
CA ASN A 78 1.50 -11.43 -3.52
C ASN A 78 1.16 -10.59 -4.76
N ALA A 79 2.03 -9.67 -5.14
CA ALA A 79 1.96 -8.97 -6.41
C ALA A 79 2.95 -9.60 -7.39
N ASP A 80 2.50 -9.85 -8.62
CA ASP A 80 3.38 -10.30 -9.68
C ASP A 80 4.36 -9.17 -10.06
N SER A 81 5.51 -9.53 -10.62
CA SER A 81 6.53 -8.55 -11.02
C SER A 81 6.03 -7.51 -12.03
N GLU A 82 5.02 -7.86 -12.82
CA GLU A 82 4.38 -6.97 -13.80
C GLU A 82 3.27 -6.12 -13.17
N SER A 83 2.93 -6.34 -11.91
CA SER A 83 1.92 -5.55 -11.21
C SER A 83 2.43 -4.12 -10.99
N PRO A 84 1.60 -3.09 -11.27
CA PRO A 84 1.99 -1.69 -11.03
C PRO A 84 2.23 -1.38 -9.56
N VAL A 85 1.78 -2.26 -8.67
CA VAL A 85 1.99 -2.11 -7.21
C VAL A 85 3.19 -2.92 -6.70
N ALA A 86 3.85 -3.70 -7.56
CA ALA A 86 5.00 -4.49 -7.14
C ALA A 86 6.13 -3.61 -6.60
N GLY A 87 6.61 -3.91 -5.38
CA GLY A 87 7.70 -3.16 -4.73
C GLY A 87 7.31 -1.82 -4.13
N VAL A 88 6.04 -1.42 -4.17
CA VAL A 88 5.57 -0.20 -3.49
C VAL A 88 5.48 -0.47 -1.99
N ASN A 89 6.16 0.31 -1.16
CA ASN A 89 6.27 0.05 0.28
C ASN A 89 4.92 0.09 1.02
N ARG A 90 4.00 0.96 0.59
CA ARG A 90 2.67 1.12 1.21
C ARG A 90 1.62 1.44 0.16
N LEU A 91 0.43 0.86 0.33
CA LEU A 91 -0.74 1.11 -0.51
C LEU A 91 -1.94 1.40 0.38
N LEU A 92 -2.73 2.40 0.01
CA LEU A 92 -4.02 2.64 0.66
C LEU A 92 -5.03 1.58 0.26
N ILE A 93 -5.89 1.21 1.19
CA ILE A 93 -7.05 0.36 0.92
C ILE A 93 -8.20 1.28 0.53
N ASP A 94 -8.59 1.23 -0.74
CA ASP A 94 -9.78 1.91 -1.26
C ASP A 94 -10.83 0.86 -1.62
N ILE A 95 -11.85 0.71 -0.79
CA ILE A 95 -12.94 -0.24 -1.02
C ILE A 95 -14.15 0.45 -1.66
N ASP A 96 -14.31 1.74 -1.45
CA ASP A 96 -15.50 2.49 -1.84
C ASP A 96 -15.32 3.32 -3.12
N GLY A 97 -14.11 3.34 -3.69
CA GLY A 97 -13.78 4.19 -4.84
C GLY A 97 -13.89 5.70 -4.54
N ALA A 98 -13.91 6.07 -3.27
CA ALA A 98 -14.10 7.45 -2.83
C ALA A 98 -12.78 8.25 -2.81
N VAL A 99 -11.65 7.61 -3.02
CA VAL A 99 -10.35 8.27 -3.02
C VAL A 99 -10.11 8.91 -4.38
N THR A 100 -10.55 10.13 -4.52
CA THR A 100 -10.24 10.99 -5.68
C THR A 100 -8.83 11.62 -5.59
N SER A 101 -8.10 11.37 -4.53
CA SER A 101 -6.70 11.74 -4.40
C SER A 101 -5.83 10.49 -4.55
N VAL A 102 -4.82 10.55 -5.39
CA VAL A 102 -3.68 9.65 -5.36
C VAL A 102 -3.14 9.75 -3.93
N GLY A 103 -3.50 8.77 -3.09
CA GLY A 103 -3.05 8.73 -1.72
C GLY A 103 -1.53 8.82 -1.71
N GLU A 104 -0.99 9.58 -0.80
CA GLU A 104 0.45 9.73 -0.63
C GLU A 104 1.12 8.36 -0.73
N VAL A 105 1.81 8.11 -1.83
CA VAL A 105 2.91 7.19 -1.81
C VAL A 105 3.92 7.86 -0.90
N LEU A 106 3.82 7.57 0.40
CA LEU A 106 4.84 7.94 1.36
C LEU A 106 6.06 7.11 1.04
N ASP A 107 6.80 7.56 0.05
CA ASP A 107 8.14 7.08 -0.24
C ASP A 107 9.05 7.55 0.92
N ASN A 108 8.96 6.81 2.02
CA ASN A 108 9.86 6.93 3.16
C ASN A 108 11.15 6.15 2.90
N THR A 109 11.73 6.31 1.73
CA THR A 109 13.15 6.02 1.59
C THR A 109 13.91 7.18 2.21
N ALA A 110 14.54 6.94 3.36
CA ALA A 110 15.37 7.89 4.10
C ALA A 110 16.64 8.32 3.32
N GLU A 111 16.70 8.15 2.02
CA GLU A 111 17.84 8.45 1.15
C GLU A 111 17.48 9.32 -0.07
N ASP A 112 16.53 10.25 0.05
CA ASP A 112 16.08 11.06 -1.10
C ASP A 112 16.67 12.47 -1.17
N GLY A 113 17.77 12.74 -0.48
CA GLY A 113 18.51 14.02 -0.58
C GLY A 113 19.16 14.29 -1.95
N GLY A 114 19.20 13.30 -2.83
CA GLY A 114 19.86 13.38 -4.13
C GLY A 114 18.92 13.33 -5.35
N LYS A 115 17.65 13.04 -5.18
CA LYS A 115 16.72 12.93 -6.32
C LYS A 115 16.39 14.29 -6.91
N MET A 116 16.64 14.42 -8.20
CA MET A 116 16.33 15.62 -8.97
C MET A 116 14.84 15.65 -9.31
N VAL A 117 14.20 16.79 -9.06
CA VAL A 117 12.76 16.99 -9.31
C VAL A 117 12.51 18.27 -10.09
N ASP A 118 11.42 18.27 -10.85
CA ASP A 118 10.87 19.47 -11.46
C ASP A 118 9.79 20.06 -10.54
N VAL A 119 9.68 21.39 -10.53
CA VAL A 119 8.70 22.12 -9.76
C VAL A 119 7.75 22.85 -10.70
N PHE A 120 6.45 22.68 -10.49
CA PHE A 120 5.40 23.31 -11.28
C PHE A 120 4.46 24.13 -10.38
N THR A 121 3.85 25.18 -10.94
CA THR A 121 2.71 25.84 -10.32
C THR A 121 1.45 24.97 -10.45
N LEU A 122 0.36 25.33 -9.73
CA LEU A 122 -0.95 24.67 -9.92
C LEU A 122 -1.49 24.79 -11.36
N SER A 123 -1.12 25.85 -12.07
CA SER A 123 -1.48 26.04 -13.48
C SER A 123 -0.64 25.24 -14.47
N GLY A 124 0.29 24.40 -13.97
CA GLY A 124 1.13 23.54 -14.79
C GLY A 124 2.38 24.22 -15.37
N VAL A 125 2.66 25.47 -14.99
CA VAL A 125 3.88 26.16 -15.43
C VAL A 125 5.08 25.62 -14.67
N LYS A 126 6.12 25.15 -15.36
CA LYS A 126 7.38 24.73 -14.75
C LYS A 126 8.16 25.95 -14.27
N VAL A 127 8.41 26.03 -12.96
CA VAL A 127 9.16 27.11 -12.31
C VAL A 127 10.60 26.75 -11.96
N LYS A 128 10.87 25.44 -11.81
CA LYS A 128 12.22 24.90 -11.68
C LYS A 128 12.33 23.54 -12.35
N ALA A 129 13.50 23.22 -12.87
CA ALA A 129 13.81 21.94 -13.49
C ALA A 129 15.07 21.32 -12.90
N GLY A 130 15.02 20.01 -12.63
CA GLY A 130 16.18 19.24 -12.21
C GLY A 130 16.85 19.78 -10.94
N VAL A 131 16.08 20.16 -9.92
CA VAL A 131 16.62 20.61 -8.63
C VAL A 131 16.55 19.49 -7.60
N LYS A 132 17.46 19.49 -6.62
CA LYS A 132 17.37 18.55 -5.51
C LYS A 132 16.06 18.78 -4.75
N LYS A 133 15.37 17.72 -4.36
CA LYS A 133 14.09 17.80 -3.66
C LYS A 133 14.16 18.67 -2.39
N ALA A 134 15.26 18.61 -1.64
CA ALA A 134 15.47 19.45 -0.47
C ALA A 134 15.53 20.96 -0.79
N GLU A 135 15.91 21.31 -2.01
CA GLU A 135 16.08 22.71 -2.48
C GLU A 135 14.90 23.17 -3.37
N ALA A 136 13.94 22.31 -3.62
CA ALA A 136 12.85 22.54 -4.56
C ALA A 136 12.07 23.83 -4.28
N LEU A 137 11.79 24.13 -3.01
CA LEU A 137 11.06 25.33 -2.57
C LEU A 137 11.94 26.54 -2.29
N SER A 138 13.28 26.40 -2.33
CA SER A 138 14.19 27.52 -2.06
C SER A 138 14.00 28.64 -3.09
N GLY A 139 13.93 29.90 -2.66
CA GLY A 139 13.79 31.06 -3.55
C GLY A 139 12.45 31.21 -4.28
N LEU A 140 11.48 30.35 -4.05
CA LEU A 140 10.11 30.55 -4.56
C LEU A 140 9.29 31.42 -3.59
N GLU A 141 8.25 32.06 -4.07
CA GLU A 141 7.30 32.80 -3.24
C GLU A 141 6.40 31.83 -2.44
N CYS A 142 5.68 32.36 -1.41
CA CYS A 142 4.66 31.57 -0.71
C CYS A 142 3.55 31.18 -1.69
N GLY A 143 3.24 29.89 -1.76
CA GLY A 143 2.27 29.39 -2.73
C GLY A 143 2.16 27.88 -2.73
N ILE A 144 1.35 27.39 -3.67
CA ILE A 144 1.14 25.95 -3.86
C ILE A 144 1.87 25.51 -5.13
N TYR A 145 2.67 24.46 -4.98
CA TYR A 145 3.51 23.90 -6.05
C TYR A 145 3.28 22.41 -6.21
N ILE A 146 3.60 21.89 -7.39
CA ILE A 146 3.64 20.46 -7.68
C ILE A 146 5.10 20.04 -7.80
N ILE A 147 5.56 19.16 -6.94
CA ILE A 147 6.93 18.67 -6.87
C ILE A 147 6.93 17.15 -6.91
N GLY A 148 7.54 16.54 -7.93
CA GLY A 148 7.53 15.08 -8.09
C GLY A 148 6.12 14.49 -8.15
N GLY A 149 5.14 15.21 -8.72
CA GLY A 149 3.74 14.82 -8.79
C GLY A 149 2.93 15.10 -7.52
N LYS A 150 3.53 15.66 -6.48
CA LYS A 150 2.86 15.97 -5.20
C LYS A 150 2.59 17.45 -5.03
N LYS A 151 1.44 17.78 -4.43
CA LYS A 151 1.08 19.15 -4.05
C LYS A 151 1.80 19.52 -2.74
N VAL A 152 2.57 20.61 -2.78
CA VAL A 152 3.35 21.11 -1.65
C VAL A 152 3.04 22.58 -1.43
N ILE A 153 2.89 23.00 -0.19
CA ILE A 153 2.66 24.39 0.22
C ILE A 153 3.99 24.94 0.74
N LYS A 154 4.36 26.14 0.26
CA LYS A 154 5.49 26.90 0.80
C LYS A 154 4.99 28.00 1.69
#